data_999e71715970af2b5f5042bac6de04f8
#
_entry.id   999e71715970af2b5f5042bac6de04f8
#
_cell.length_a   1.000
_cell.length_b   1.000
_cell.length_c   1.000
_cell.angle_alpha   90.00
_cell.angle_beta   90.00
_cell.angle_gamma   90.00
#
_symmetry.space_group_name_H-M   'P 1'
#
loop_
_entity.id
_entity.type
_entity.pdbx_description
1 polymer ?
#
loop_
_entity_poly.entity_id
_entity_poly.type
_entity_poly.pdbx_seq_one_letter_code
_entity_poly.pdbx_strand_id
1 'polypeptide(L)'
;SIQKPKYDNGETVYAGILKELDDAEAALNSEDRAMDGKDLIAGGDINQWKGFANALRVRMYLRMIQAGIDVADYTAKLKNVVSKDEFFTGNFEYQPGFQDQKAKDNPWYESNKRTLAANHVGSYPIISYMSITNDPRIAYTFTKATTGDNEGKYAGRLPGTHQQTGYTYKDNGVFSCLNYYPTKAVEFFTQAELQFLLSEVYLKYFNDEAKAKAAYEAGVKADFETREIDGADEFLAQSRTSWDAQSGNDAKLKLVYMQKWVALLY
;
A
#
# COMPACT_ATOMS: atom_id res chain seq x y z
N SER A 1 27.87 -22.08 -3.13
CA SER A 1 26.82 -21.34 -2.42
C SER A 1 27.35 -20.84 -1.09
N ILE A 2 27.11 -19.56 -0.78
CA ILE A 2 27.50 -18.97 0.52
C ILE A 2 26.46 -19.41 1.54
N GLN A 3 26.85 -20.28 2.49
CA GLN A 3 25.92 -20.78 3.52
C GLN A 3 25.63 -19.74 4.63
N LYS A 4 26.50 -18.76 4.82
CA LYS A 4 26.36 -17.69 5.80
C LYS A 4 26.76 -16.36 5.14
N PRO A 5 25.85 -15.70 4.40
CA PRO A 5 26.13 -14.40 3.80
C PRO A 5 26.33 -13.34 4.89
N LYS A 6 27.14 -12.33 4.60
CA LYS A 6 27.23 -11.14 5.45
C LYS A 6 25.96 -10.30 5.26
N TYR A 7 25.56 -9.61 6.31
CA TYR A 7 24.55 -8.57 6.21
C TYR A 7 25.20 -7.27 5.73
N ASP A 8 24.61 -6.64 4.74
CA ASP A 8 24.94 -5.28 4.34
C ASP A 8 24.11 -4.27 5.15
N ASN A 9 24.60 -3.05 5.30
CA ASN A 9 23.82 -1.99 5.91
C ASN A 9 22.72 -1.51 4.94
N GLY A 10 21.67 -0.87 5.48
CA GLY A 10 20.53 -0.42 4.68
C GLY A 10 20.91 0.57 3.58
N GLU A 11 21.87 1.46 3.84
CA GLU A 11 22.38 2.43 2.87
C GLU A 11 22.98 1.74 1.63
N THR A 12 23.87 0.75 1.85
CA THR A 12 24.46 -0.04 0.77
C THR A 12 23.39 -0.77 -0.06
N VAL A 13 22.38 -1.36 0.61
CA VAL A 13 21.29 -2.08 -0.05
C VAL A 13 20.47 -1.11 -0.92
N TYR A 14 20.10 0.05 -0.37
CA TYR A 14 19.31 1.04 -1.11
C TYR A 14 20.08 1.62 -2.30
N ALA A 15 21.37 1.93 -2.13
CA ALA A 15 22.22 2.39 -3.22
C ALA A 15 22.35 1.32 -4.33
N GLY A 16 22.47 0.05 -3.95
CA GLY A 16 22.50 -1.08 -4.90
C GLY A 16 21.20 -1.19 -5.70
N ILE A 17 20.05 -1.14 -5.04
CA ILE A 17 18.74 -1.21 -5.72
C ILE A 17 18.53 0.01 -6.63
N LEU A 18 18.90 1.22 -6.21
CA LEU A 18 18.82 2.41 -7.06
C LEU A 18 19.68 2.26 -8.31
N LYS A 19 20.89 1.71 -8.18
CA LYS A 19 21.75 1.42 -9.32
C LYS A 19 21.11 0.38 -10.26
N GLU A 20 20.53 -0.68 -9.72
CA GLU A 20 19.82 -1.69 -10.54
C GLU A 20 18.63 -1.08 -11.31
N LEU A 21 17.90 -0.13 -10.71
CA LEU A 21 16.83 0.59 -11.41
C LEU A 21 17.38 1.45 -12.56
N ASP A 22 18.53 2.12 -12.36
CA ASP A 22 19.17 2.92 -13.40
C ASP A 22 19.71 2.03 -14.54
N ASP A 23 20.34 0.92 -14.21
CA ASP A 23 20.84 -0.07 -15.19
C ASP A 23 19.69 -0.69 -16.00
N ALA A 24 18.58 -1.04 -15.33
CA ALA A 24 17.39 -1.60 -15.98
C ALA A 24 16.74 -0.58 -16.93
N GLU A 25 16.58 0.68 -16.48
CA GLU A 25 16.01 1.73 -17.32
C GLU A 25 16.89 2.01 -18.55
N ALA A 26 18.23 2.02 -18.39
CA ALA A 26 19.17 2.19 -19.51
C ALA A 26 19.10 1.03 -20.51
N ALA A 27 18.81 -0.18 -20.05
CA ALA A 27 18.63 -1.37 -20.89
C ALA A 27 17.27 -1.40 -21.60
N LEU A 28 16.24 -0.72 -21.05
CA LEU A 28 14.92 -0.64 -21.67
C LEU A 28 14.95 0.33 -22.86
N ASN A 29 14.73 -0.20 -24.05
CA ASN A 29 14.55 0.60 -25.25
C ASN A 29 13.06 0.68 -25.59
N SER A 30 12.57 1.87 -25.96
CA SER A 30 11.16 2.07 -26.34
C SER A 30 10.74 1.26 -27.57
N GLU A 31 11.72 0.83 -28.40
CA GLU A 31 11.51 -0.01 -29.58
C GLU A 31 11.56 -1.52 -29.25
N ASP A 32 12.15 -1.88 -28.11
CA ASP A 32 12.22 -3.26 -27.66
C ASP A 32 10.88 -3.66 -27.04
N ARG A 33 10.13 -4.48 -27.74
CA ARG A 33 8.96 -5.13 -27.18
C ARG A 33 9.41 -6.30 -26.31
N ALA A 34 9.61 -6.01 -25.03
CA ALA A 34 9.95 -7.02 -24.06
C ALA A 34 8.78 -7.98 -23.86
N MET A 35 8.73 -9.11 -24.36
CA MET A 35 7.84 -10.23 -23.98
C MET A 35 6.34 -10.05 -24.29
N ASP A 36 5.98 -9.61 -25.48
CA ASP A 36 4.57 -9.56 -25.94
C ASP A 36 3.78 -10.81 -25.49
N GLY A 37 2.68 -10.61 -24.76
CA GLY A 37 1.78 -11.64 -24.27
C GLY A 37 2.34 -12.58 -23.19
N LYS A 38 3.58 -12.38 -22.72
CA LYS A 38 4.19 -13.13 -21.62
C LYS A 38 4.41 -12.27 -20.37
N ASP A 39 4.35 -10.96 -20.51
CA ASP A 39 4.37 -10.02 -19.38
C ASP A 39 2.97 -9.96 -18.76
N LEU A 40 2.81 -10.64 -17.63
CA LEU A 40 1.55 -10.74 -16.89
C LEU A 40 1.30 -9.54 -15.97
N ILE A 41 2.17 -8.54 -15.99
CA ILE A 41 2.10 -7.36 -15.12
C ILE A 41 1.73 -6.12 -15.94
N ALA A 42 2.55 -5.78 -16.93
CA ALA A 42 2.39 -4.57 -17.74
C ALA A 42 2.04 -4.87 -19.21
N GLY A 43 1.79 -6.14 -19.58
CA GLY A 43 1.41 -6.51 -20.94
C GLY A 43 2.47 -6.19 -22.01
N GLY A 44 3.74 -6.04 -21.62
CA GLY A 44 4.86 -5.65 -22.50
C GLY A 44 5.03 -4.15 -22.69
N ASP A 45 4.29 -3.31 -21.95
CA ASP A 45 4.43 -1.86 -22.02
C ASP A 45 5.65 -1.38 -21.22
N ILE A 46 6.69 -0.99 -21.95
CA ILE A 46 7.96 -0.50 -21.40
C ILE A 46 7.75 0.79 -20.59
N ASN A 47 6.81 1.67 -20.98
CA ASN A 47 6.56 2.90 -20.26
C ASN A 47 5.93 2.62 -18.88
N GLN A 48 5.09 1.61 -18.76
CA GLN A 48 4.58 1.16 -17.46
C GLN A 48 5.73 0.67 -16.55
N TRP A 49 6.68 -0.10 -17.08
CA TRP A 49 7.86 -0.54 -16.33
C TRP A 49 8.75 0.62 -15.89
N LYS A 50 9.01 1.60 -16.79
CA LYS A 50 9.75 2.83 -16.43
C LYS A 50 9.01 3.66 -15.39
N GLY A 51 7.69 3.79 -15.52
CA GLY A 51 6.84 4.46 -14.55
C GLY A 51 6.87 3.79 -13.18
N PHE A 52 6.87 2.46 -13.13
CA PHE A 52 7.03 1.68 -11.90
C PHE A 52 8.41 1.91 -11.26
N ALA A 53 9.49 1.92 -12.05
CA ALA A 53 10.83 2.23 -11.55
C ALA A 53 10.89 3.64 -10.94
N ASN A 54 10.24 4.65 -11.57
CA ASN A 54 10.14 6.00 -11.03
C ASN A 54 9.37 6.06 -9.70
N ALA A 55 8.28 5.31 -9.58
CA ALA A 55 7.53 5.22 -8.32
C ALA A 55 8.36 4.57 -7.20
N LEU A 56 9.13 3.53 -7.51
CA LEU A 56 10.09 2.93 -6.58
C LEU A 56 11.17 3.94 -6.15
N ARG A 57 11.71 4.75 -7.08
CA ARG A 57 12.67 5.82 -6.76
C ARG A 57 12.06 6.83 -5.79
N VAL A 58 10.82 7.28 -6.00
CA VAL A 58 10.13 8.18 -5.07
C VAL A 58 10.07 7.58 -3.67
N ARG A 59 9.62 6.33 -3.55
CA ARG A 59 9.56 5.61 -2.26
C ARG A 59 10.93 5.53 -1.59
N MET A 60 11.97 5.20 -2.35
CA MET A 60 13.32 5.02 -1.84
C MET A 60 13.97 6.35 -1.44
N TYR A 61 13.86 7.38 -2.26
CA TYR A 61 14.41 8.71 -1.95
C TYR A 61 13.78 9.30 -0.69
N LEU A 62 12.47 9.18 -0.51
CA LEU A 62 11.80 9.59 0.72
C LEU A 62 12.37 8.88 1.95
N ARG A 63 12.64 7.58 1.87
CA ARG A 63 13.22 6.80 2.98
C ARG A 63 14.66 7.22 3.26
N MET A 64 15.48 7.44 2.24
CA MET A 64 16.86 7.90 2.40
C MET A 64 16.90 9.30 3.05
N ILE A 65 16.06 10.22 2.60
CA ILE A 65 15.93 11.55 3.20
C ILE A 65 15.50 11.45 4.67
N GLN A 66 14.52 10.60 4.99
CA GLN A 66 14.04 10.40 6.37
C GLN A 66 15.11 9.78 7.25
N ALA A 67 15.97 8.95 6.70
CA ALA A 67 17.11 8.35 7.41
C ALA A 67 18.29 9.33 7.58
N GLY A 68 18.22 10.52 7.02
CA GLY A 68 19.30 11.53 7.07
C GLY A 68 20.48 11.25 6.14
N ILE A 69 20.30 10.37 5.15
CA ILE A 69 21.35 9.97 4.21
C ILE A 69 21.29 10.92 3.00
N ASP A 70 22.42 11.58 2.70
CA ASP A 70 22.62 12.47 1.55
C ASP A 70 21.38 13.32 1.19
N VAL A 71 20.79 13.94 2.22
CA VAL A 71 19.47 14.60 2.17
C VAL A 71 19.35 15.58 1.01
N ALA A 72 20.40 16.37 0.74
CA ALA A 72 20.38 17.37 -0.33
C ALA A 72 20.31 16.71 -1.72
N ASP A 73 21.12 15.70 -1.96
CA ASP A 73 21.20 14.96 -3.23
C ASP A 73 19.89 14.20 -3.49
N TYR A 74 19.42 13.41 -2.50
CA TYR A 74 18.17 12.67 -2.66
C TYR A 74 16.94 13.59 -2.78
N THR A 75 16.95 14.77 -2.16
CA THR A 75 15.88 15.76 -2.36
C THR A 75 15.90 16.31 -3.79
N ALA A 76 17.07 16.58 -4.37
CA ALA A 76 17.18 17.03 -5.75
C ALA A 76 16.71 15.93 -6.73
N LYS A 77 17.13 14.69 -6.52
CA LYS A 77 16.70 13.52 -7.32
C LYS A 77 15.19 13.30 -7.22
N LEU A 78 14.64 13.37 -6.01
CA LEU A 78 13.20 13.25 -5.77
C LEU A 78 12.40 14.30 -6.56
N LYS A 79 12.80 15.56 -6.45
CA LYS A 79 12.16 16.65 -7.20
C LYS A 79 12.25 16.44 -8.71
N ASN A 80 13.41 15.99 -9.21
CA ASN A 80 13.59 15.73 -10.63
C ASN A 80 12.64 14.65 -11.16
N VAL A 81 12.55 13.51 -10.46
CA VAL A 81 11.65 12.41 -10.85
C VAL A 81 10.18 12.86 -10.82
N VAL A 82 9.76 13.54 -9.75
CA VAL A 82 8.35 13.99 -9.62
C VAL A 82 8.00 15.08 -10.62
N SER A 83 8.96 15.97 -11.01
CA SER A 83 8.71 17.01 -12.01
C SER A 83 8.52 16.47 -13.43
N LYS A 84 9.03 15.28 -13.74
CA LYS A 84 8.82 14.63 -15.04
C LYS A 84 7.43 14.03 -15.19
N ASP A 85 6.81 13.66 -14.06
CA ASP A 85 5.47 13.04 -14.00
C ASP A 85 5.31 11.78 -14.87
N GLU A 86 6.41 11.03 -15.02
CA GLU A 86 6.46 9.79 -15.81
C GLU A 86 6.27 8.59 -14.90
N PHE A 87 5.01 8.34 -14.51
CA PHE A 87 4.63 7.24 -13.64
C PHE A 87 3.74 6.22 -14.38
N PHE A 88 3.61 5.03 -13.78
CA PHE A 88 2.67 4.03 -14.27
C PHE A 88 1.21 4.45 -13.99
N THR A 89 0.29 3.89 -14.74
CA THR A 89 -1.15 4.11 -14.56
C THR A 89 -1.86 2.82 -14.11
N GLY A 90 -2.93 2.95 -13.34
CA GLY A 90 -3.58 1.80 -12.71
C GLY A 90 -2.75 1.21 -11.57
N ASN A 91 -2.99 -0.04 -11.22
CA ASN A 91 -2.17 -0.77 -10.25
C ASN A 91 -1.08 -1.57 -10.97
N PHE A 92 0.11 -1.61 -10.39
CA PHE A 92 1.18 -2.48 -10.85
C PHE A 92 1.07 -3.80 -10.08
N GLU A 93 0.44 -4.79 -10.70
CA GLU A 93 -0.01 -6.00 -10.02
C GLU A 93 0.15 -7.26 -10.90
N TYR A 94 0.20 -8.40 -10.24
CA TYR A 94 0.24 -9.70 -10.89
C TYR A 94 -1.11 -10.39 -10.74
N GLN A 95 -1.79 -10.58 -11.88
CA GLN A 95 -3.07 -11.26 -11.95
C GLN A 95 -3.02 -12.35 -13.06
N PRO A 96 -2.52 -13.56 -12.70
CA PRO A 96 -2.34 -14.63 -13.68
C PRO A 96 -3.65 -15.37 -14.03
N GLY A 97 -4.81 -14.80 -13.66
CA GLY A 97 -6.09 -15.47 -13.82
C GLY A 97 -6.41 -16.42 -12.66
N PHE A 98 -6.20 -15.94 -11.42
CA PHE A 98 -6.63 -16.67 -10.23
C PHE A 98 -8.12 -17.06 -10.31
N GLN A 99 -8.44 -18.26 -9.82
CA GLN A 99 -9.78 -18.83 -9.83
C GLN A 99 -10.16 -19.26 -8.43
N ASP A 100 -11.44 -19.20 -8.05
CA ASP A 100 -11.93 -19.79 -6.79
C ASP A 100 -11.97 -21.32 -6.87
N GLN A 101 -10.77 -21.88 -7.03
CA GLN A 101 -10.54 -23.31 -7.11
C GLN A 101 -9.22 -23.65 -6.41
N LYS A 102 -9.22 -24.73 -5.61
CA LYS A 102 -8.03 -25.21 -4.90
C LYS A 102 -6.81 -25.30 -5.81
N ALA A 103 -5.69 -24.77 -5.37
CA ALA A 103 -4.42 -24.67 -6.08
C ALA A 103 -4.42 -23.77 -7.33
N LYS A 104 -5.49 -22.99 -7.55
CA LYS A 104 -5.58 -21.97 -8.60
C LYS A 104 -5.99 -20.60 -8.09
N ASP A 105 -6.27 -20.50 -6.81
CA ASP A 105 -6.62 -19.27 -6.14
C ASP A 105 -5.38 -18.50 -5.66
N ASN A 106 -5.62 -17.28 -5.21
CA ASN A 106 -4.58 -16.46 -4.61
C ASN A 106 -3.89 -17.23 -3.46
N PRO A 107 -2.55 -17.29 -3.41
CA PRO A 107 -1.82 -18.08 -2.40
C PRO A 107 -2.14 -17.70 -0.94
N TRP A 108 -2.48 -16.43 -0.68
CA TRP A 108 -2.92 -15.99 0.65
C TRP A 108 -4.29 -16.57 1.02
N TYR A 109 -5.20 -16.62 0.04
CA TYR A 109 -6.49 -17.27 0.23
C TYR A 109 -6.34 -18.78 0.46
N GLU A 110 -5.54 -19.45 -0.37
CA GLU A 110 -5.26 -20.89 -0.20
C GLU A 110 -4.71 -21.18 1.21
N SER A 111 -3.73 -20.39 1.63
CA SER A 111 -3.10 -20.59 2.95
C SER A 111 -4.04 -20.31 4.11
N ASN A 112 -4.83 -19.23 4.06
CA ASN A 112 -5.56 -18.72 5.22
C ASN A 112 -7.05 -19.08 5.26
N LYS A 113 -7.60 -19.62 4.17
CA LYS A 113 -9.00 -20.06 4.10
C LYS A 113 -9.14 -21.54 3.87
N ARG A 114 -8.27 -22.14 3.04
CA ARG A 114 -8.37 -23.56 2.71
C ARG A 114 -7.49 -24.47 3.57
N THR A 115 -6.29 -24.01 3.90
CA THR A 115 -5.29 -24.82 4.61
C THR A 115 -5.25 -24.51 6.10
N LEU A 116 -5.18 -23.24 6.46
CA LEU A 116 -5.12 -22.77 7.84
C LEU A 116 -6.37 -21.93 8.12
N ALA A 117 -7.04 -22.17 9.23
CA ALA A 117 -8.12 -21.31 9.66
C ALA A 117 -7.57 -19.93 10.05
N ALA A 118 -8.24 -18.86 9.62
CA ALA A 118 -8.05 -17.44 9.90
C ALA A 118 -7.02 -17.09 11.01
N ASN A 119 -5.73 -16.97 10.63
CA ASN A 119 -4.65 -16.69 11.58
C ASN A 119 -4.33 -15.19 11.73
N HIS A 120 -4.87 -14.34 10.87
CA HIS A 120 -4.56 -12.91 10.86
C HIS A 120 -5.74 -12.12 11.44
N VAL A 121 -5.55 -11.68 12.67
CA VAL A 121 -6.53 -10.89 13.43
C VAL A 121 -6.24 -9.42 13.19
N GLY A 122 -7.28 -8.61 12.96
CA GLY A 122 -7.17 -7.16 12.86
C GLY A 122 -6.64 -6.55 14.16
N SER A 123 -5.67 -5.65 14.06
CA SER A 123 -5.16 -4.96 15.24
C SER A 123 -6.12 -3.86 15.71
N TYR A 124 -6.17 -3.63 17.02
CA TYR A 124 -7.01 -2.60 17.62
C TYR A 124 -6.81 -1.19 17.01
N PRO A 125 -5.57 -0.69 16.78
CA PRO A 125 -5.37 0.63 16.21
C PRO A 125 -6.04 0.84 14.86
N ILE A 126 -5.92 -0.11 13.92
CA ILE A 126 -6.49 0.04 12.58
C ILE A 126 -8.00 -0.11 12.59
N ILE A 127 -8.53 -1.10 13.32
CA ILE A 127 -9.98 -1.29 13.45
C ILE A 127 -10.62 -0.06 14.08
N SER A 128 -10.02 0.49 15.13
CA SER A 128 -10.52 1.70 15.80
C SER A 128 -10.46 2.93 14.87
N TYR A 129 -9.37 3.10 14.12
CA TYR A 129 -9.25 4.21 13.18
C TYR A 129 -10.33 4.14 12.10
N MET A 130 -10.49 3.01 11.44
CA MET A 130 -11.49 2.83 10.40
C MET A 130 -12.92 2.97 10.95
N SER A 131 -13.18 2.51 12.17
CA SER A 131 -14.49 2.67 12.82
C SER A 131 -14.80 4.13 13.16
N ILE A 132 -13.84 4.88 13.73
CA ILE A 132 -14.02 6.29 14.11
C ILE A 132 -14.20 7.20 12.88
N THR A 133 -13.58 6.85 11.77
CA THR A 133 -13.71 7.59 10.51
C THR A 133 -14.89 7.12 9.66
N ASN A 134 -15.70 6.18 10.15
CA ASN A 134 -16.77 5.54 9.38
C ASN A 134 -16.29 5.08 7.99
N ASP A 135 -15.12 4.48 7.96
CA ASP A 135 -14.45 4.07 6.73
C ASP A 135 -15.12 2.82 6.14
N PRO A 136 -15.78 2.92 4.97
CA PRO A 136 -16.49 1.78 4.40
C PRO A 136 -15.55 0.63 3.97
N ARG A 137 -14.25 0.91 3.76
CA ARG A 137 -13.25 -0.11 3.43
C ARG A 137 -13.05 -1.13 4.55
N ILE A 138 -13.53 -0.86 5.78
CA ILE A 138 -13.48 -1.81 6.89
C ILE A 138 -14.22 -3.11 6.56
N ALA A 139 -15.35 -3.03 5.86
CA ALA A 139 -16.15 -4.19 5.48
C ALA A 139 -15.47 -5.03 4.38
N TYR A 140 -14.69 -4.40 3.52
CA TYR A 140 -13.86 -5.10 2.55
C TYR A 140 -12.66 -5.78 3.20
N THR A 141 -11.98 -5.07 4.10
CA THR A 141 -10.70 -5.51 4.67
C THR A 141 -10.88 -6.55 5.79
N PHE A 142 -11.95 -6.44 6.60
CA PHE A 142 -12.13 -7.25 7.79
C PHE A 142 -13.50 -7.90 7.87
N THR A 143 -13.55 -9.12 8.42
CA THR A 143 -14.78 -9.75 8.87
C THR A 143 -15.21 -9.17 10.21
N LYS A 144 -16.51 -9.22 10.53
CA LYS A 144 -16.98 -8.98 11.89
C LYS A 144 -16.63 -10.17 12.78
N ALA A 145 -16.46 -9.90 14.08
CA ALA A 145 -16.35 -10.96 15.08
C ALA A 145 -17.60 -11.86 15.08
N THR A 146 -17.42 -13.16 15.28
CA THR A 146 -18.49 -14.18 15.17
C THR A 146 -18.88 -14.79 16.50
N THR A 147 -18.17 -14.46 17.58
CA THR A 147 -18.43 -15.00 18.93
C THR A 147 -18.06 -14.00 20.03
N GLY A 148 -18.57 -14.25 21.23
CA GLY A 148 -18.24 -13.46 22.43
C GLY A 148 -18.87 -12.07 22.44
N ASP A 149 -18.38 -11.20 23.32
CA ASP A 149 -18.91 -9.83 23.53
C ASP A 149 -18.79 -8.93 22.29
N ASN A 150 -17.99 -9.33 21.34
CA ASN A 150 -17.74 -8.59 20.09
C ASN A 150 -18.56 -9.13 18.91
N GLU A 151 -19.41 -10.12 19.09
CA GLU A 151 -20.18 -10.71 18.01
C GLU A 151 -20.94 -9.66 17.20
N GLY A 152 -20.84 -9.76 15.89
CA GLY A 152 -21.46 -8.82 14.94
C GLY A 152 -20.78 -7.46 14.82
N LYS A 153 -19.68 -7.18 15.56
CA LYS A 153 -18.93 -5.90 15.54
C LYS A 153 -17.57 -6.09 14.89
N TYR A 154 -16.98 -4.98 14.44
CA TYR A 154 -15.55 -4.94 14.13
C TYR A 154 -14.77 -4.74 15.43
N ALA A 155 -13.93 -5.69 15.78
CA ALA A 155 -13.16 -5.71 17.02
C ALA A 155 -11.71 -6.07 16.74
N GLY A 156 -10.80 -5.20 17.13
CA GLY A 156 -9.36 -5.39 16.96
C GLY A 156 -8.70 -5.89 18.24
N ARG A 157 -7.65 -6.70 18.08
CA ARG A 157 -6.82 -7.15 19.19
C ARG A 157 -5.70 -6.14 19.46
N LEU A 158 -5.41 -5.89 20.73
CA LEU A 158 -4.26 -5.06 21.12
C LEU A 158 -2.95 -5.76 20.71
N PRO A 159 -2.06 -5.11 19.96
CA PRO A 159 -0.74 -5.65 19.65
C PRO A 159 0.07 -5.96 20.91
N GLY A 160 0.87 -7.02 20.88
CA GLY A 160 1.73 -7.41 21.99
C GLY A 160 1.00 -8.08 23.17
N THR A 161 -0.32 -8.20 23.16
CA THR A 161 -1.05 -8.92 24.17
C THR A 161 -0.97 -10.42 23.89
N HIS A 162 -0.09 -11.09 24.61
CA HIS A 162 -0.01 -12.54 24.62
C HIS A 162 -0.94 -13.08 25.70
N GLN A 163 -1.86 -13.96 25.33
CA GLN A 163 -2.71 -14.70 26.27
C GLN A 163 -3.30 -13.87 27.42
N GLN A 164 -3.93 -12.75 27.15
CA GLN A 164 -4.78 -12.15 28.16
C GLN A 164 -5.92 -13.13 28.47
N THR A 165 -6.10 -13.34 29.77
CA THR A 165 -7.09 -14.17 30.42
C THR A 165 -8.39 -14.33 29.61
N GLY A 166 -8.66 -15.54 29.14
CA GLY A 166 -9.90 -15.91 28.48
C GLY A 166 -9.84 -15.99 26.95
N TYR A 167 -8.82 -15.45 26.30
CA TYR A 167 -8.67 -15.55 24.85
C TYR A 167 -7.54 -16.53 24.52
N THR A 168 -7.89 -17.75 24.25
CA THR A 168 -6.92 -18.74 23.78
C THR A 168 -6.69 -18.56 22.27
N TYR A 169 -5.60 -19.10 21.78
CA TYR A 169 -5.27 -19.19 20.36
C TYR A 169 -6.38 -19.79 19.48
N LYS A 170 -7.36 -20.45 20.10
CA LYS A 170 -8.51 -21.10 19.45
C LYS A 170 -9.73 -20.20 19.32
N ASP A 171 -9.73 -19.00 19.90
CA ASP A 171 -10.91 -18.12 19.91
C ASP A 171 -10.94 -17.23 18.65
N ASN A 172 -10.82 -17.85 17.48
CA ASN A 172 -10.73 -17.20 16.18
C ASN A 172 -11.97 -16.35 15.81
N GLY A 173 -13.04 -16.41 16.60
CA GLY A 173 -14.25 -15.64 16.32
C GLY A 173 -14.41 -14.37 17.15
N VAL A 174 -13.58 -14.15 18.19
CA VAL A 174 -13.74 -13.03 19.14
C VAL A 174 -13.29 -11.68 18.56
N PHE A 175 -12.38 -11.73 17.60
CA PHE A 175 -11.86 -10.54 16.92
C PHE A 175 -12.10 -10.60 15.42
N SER A 176 -12.08 -9.46 14.78
CA SER A 176 -12.11 -9.32 13.33
C SER A 176 -10.87 -9.95 12.70
N CYS A 177 -11.07 -10.73 11.65
CA CYS A 177 -9.99 -11.29 10.84
C CYS A 177 -9.94 -10.61 9.48
N LEU A 178 -8.80 -10.69 8.78
CA LEU A 178 -8.72 -10.23 7.40
C LEU A 178 -9.69 -11.02 6.50
N ASN A 179 -10.34 -10.32 5.60
CA ASN A 179 -11.02 -10.93 4.46
C ASN A 179 -9.98 -11.37 3.44
N TYR A 180 -10.13 -12.56 2.92
CA TYR A 180 -9.29 -13.08 1.85
C TYR A 180 -10.16 -13.36 0.62
N TYR A 181 -9.67 -12.98 -0.54
CA TYR A 181 -10.38 -13.13 -1.80
C TYR A 181 -9.60 -14.10 -2.71
N PRO A 182 -10.27 -15.13 -3.26
CA PRO A 182 -9.59 -16.18 -4.02
C PRO A 182 -8.99 -15.65 -5.33
N THR A 183 -9.55 -14.59 -5.88
CA THR A 183 -9.16 -14.02 -7.18
C THR A 183 -8.40 -12.70 -7.06
N LYS A 184 -8.07 -12.26 -5.82
CA LYS A 184 -7.35 -10.98 -5.64
C LYS A 184 -5.98 -11.02 -6.30
N ALA A 185 -5.66 -9.97 -7.05
CA ALA A 185 -4.32 -9.74 -7.61
C ALA A 185 -3.25 -9.61 -6.50
N VAL A 186 -2.01 -9.89 -6.85
CA VAL A 186 -0.85 -9.60 -6.00
C VAL A 186 -0.30 -8.23 -6.38
N GLU A 187 -0.54 -7.25 -5.53
CA GLU A 187 -0.15 -5.86 -5.75
C GLU A 187 1.33 -5.65 -5.43
N PHE A 188 2.11 -5.11 -6.37
CA PHE A 188 3.49 -4.67 -6.16
C PHE A 188 3.55 -3.18 -5.80
N PHE A 189 2.67 -2.40 -6.45
CA PHE A 189 2.55 -0.97 -6.19
C PHE A 189 1.18 -0.49 -6.66
N THR A 190 0.38 0.04 -5.75
CA THR A 190 -0.94 0.56 -6.11
C THR A 190 -0.88 2.01 -6.55
N GLN A 191 -1.86 2.41 -7.35
CA GLN A 191 -2.05 3.82 -7.68
C GLN A 191 -2.32 4.66 -6.42
N ALA A 192 -3.02 4.10 -5.45
CA ALA A 192 -3.25 4.74 -4.16
C ALA A 192 -1.94 5.05 -3.43
N GLU A 193 -1.02 4.09 -3.35
CA GLU A 193 0.29 4.32 -2.72
C GLU A 193 1.07 5.43 -3.42
N LEU A 194 1.13 5.40 -4.76
CA LEU A 194 1.81 6.43 -5.55
C LEU A 194 1.25 7.82 -5.25
N GLN A 195 -0.05 7.97 -5.26
CA GLN A 195 -0.70 9.25 -5.03
C GLN A 195 -0.45 9.78 -3.60
N PHE A 196 -0.45 8.92 -2.58
CA PHE A 196 -0.10 9.33 -1.22
C PHE A 196 1.38 9.73 -1.08
N LEU A 197 2.30 9.06 -1.77
CA LEU A 197 3.71 9.48 -1.82
C LEU A 197 3.86 10.84 -2.51
N LEU A 198 3.17 11.04 -3.63
CA LEU A 198 3.17 12.33 -4.34
C LEU A 198 2.57 13.45 -3.50
N SER A 199 1.49 13.19 -2.76
CA SER A 199 0.89 14.15 -1.83
C SER A 199 1.90 14.61 -0.77
N GLU A 200 2.63 13.67 -0.15
CA GLU A 200 3.71 13.99 0.78
C GLU A 200 4.79 14.84 0.12
N VAL A 201 5.22 14.46 -1.09
CA VAL A 201 6.28 15.17 -1.82
C VAL A 201 5.87 16.58 -2.18
N TYR A 202 4.68 16.78 -2.72
CA TYR A 202 4.19 18.11 -3.07
C TYR A 202 4.08 19.02 -1.83
N LEU A 203 3.59 18.49 -0.71
CA LEU A 203 3.46 19.28 0.50
C LEU A 203 4.81 19.65 1.12
N LYS A 204 5.74 18.67 1.25
CA LYS A 204 7.00 18.86 2.00
C LYS A 204 8.11 19.49 1.16
N TYR A 205 8.21 19.14 -0.10
CA TYR A 205 9.40 19.47 -0.91
C TYR A 205 9.11 20.48 -2.03
N PHE A 206 7.87 20.58 -2.48
CA PHE A 206 7.46 21.59 -3.46
C PHE A 206 6.72 22.77 -2.82
N ASN A 207 6.23 22.61 -1.61
CA ASN A 207 5.34 23.57 -0.94
C ASN A 207 4.11 23.92 -1.82
N ASP A 208 3.61 22.91 -2.52
CA ASP A 208 2.45 22.99 -3.42
C ASP A 208 1.26 22.28 -2.79
N GLU A 209 0.51 23.04 -2.00
CA GLU A 209 -0.64 22.51 -1.27
C GLU A 209 -1.76 22.05 -2.21
N ALA A 210 -1.96 22.72 -3.34
CA ALA A 210 -3.00 22.37 -4.28
C ALA A 210 -2.75 20.99 -4.91
N LYS A 211 -1.52 20.74 -5.37
CA LYS A 211 -1.15 19.41 -5.87
C LYS A 211 -1.13 18.36 -4.78
N ALA A 212 -0.72 18.71 -3.56
CA ALA A 212 -0.75 17.78 -2.45
C ALA A 212 -2.16 17.33 -2.12
N LYS A 213 -3.15 18.24 -2.07
CA LYS A 213 -4.55 17.94 -1.89
C LYS A 213 -5.09 17.06 -3.02
N ALA A 214 -4.85 17.44 -4.26
CA ALA A 214 -5.31 16.67 -5.41
C ALA A 214 -4.79 15.23 -5.40
N ALA A 215 -3.51 15.04 -5.08
CA ALA A 215 -2.90 13.72 -4.96
C ALA A 215 -3.46 12.93 -3.77
N TYR A 216 -3.71 13.57 -2.62
CA TYR A 216 -4.36 12.92 -1.49
C TYR A 216 -5.76 12.38 -1.85
N GLU A 217 -6.60 13.22 -2.46
CA GLU A 217 -7.95 12.84 -2.87
C GLU A 217 -7.92 11.75 -3.95
N ALA A 218 -6.99 11.83 -4.90
CA ALA A 218 -6.78 10.80 -5.91
C ALA A 218 -6.34 9.46 -5.29
N GLY A 219 -5.48 9.49 -4.27
CA GLY A 219 -5.07 8.29 -3.55
C GLY A 219 -6.22 7.58 -2.84
N VAL A 220 -7.10 8.34 -2.17
CA VAL A 220 -8.30 7.78 -1.54
C VAL A 220 -9.22 7.16 -2.60
N LYS A 221 -9.51 7.88 -3.67
CA LYS A 221 -10.38 7.40 -4.77
C LYS A 221 -9.82 6.13 -5.42
N ALA A 222 -8.52 6.10 -5.68
CA ALA A 222 -7.86 4.91 -6.25
C ALA A 222 -7.96 3.68 -5.34
N ASP A 223 -7.86 3.85 -4.01
CA ASP A 223 -8.03 2.72 -3.08
C ASP A 223 -9.49 2.24 -3.01
N PHE A 224 -10.46 3.15 -3.07
CA PHE A 224 -11.88 2.79 -3.17
C PHE A 224 -12.17 2.02 -4.46
N GLU A 225 -11.65 2.50 -5.60
CA GLU A 225 -11.78 1.85 -6.89
C GLU A 225 -11.15 0.44 -6.89
N THR A 226 -9.93 0.30 -6.38
CA THR A 226 -9.24 -1.00 -6.26
C THR A 226 -10.04 -2.02 -5.44
N ARG A 227 -10.81 -1.55 -4.45
CA ARG A 227 -11.67 -2.39 -3.60
C ARG A 227 -13.11 -2.49 -4.10
N GLU A 228 -13.42 -1.88 -5.23
CA GLU A 228 -14.77 -1.84 -5.80
C GLU A 228 -15.82 -1.29 -4.81
N ILE A 229 -15.47 -0.22 -4.08
CA ILE A 229 -16.31 0.41 -3.05
C ILE A 229 -16.72 1.81 -3.53
N ASP A 230 -17.99 2.11 -3.44
CA ASP A 230 -18.54 3.45 -3.68
C ASP A 230 -18.37 4.38 -2.45
N GLY A 231 -18.60 5.68 -2.65
CA GLY A 231 -18.69 6.65 -1.57
C GLY A 231 -17.36 7.33 -1.20
N ALA A 232 -16.38 7.37 -2.10
CA ALA A 232 -15.11 8.04 -1.88
C ALA A 232 -15.26 9.55 -1.65
N ASP A 233 -16.15 10.22 -2.38
CA ASP A 233 -16.39 11.66 -2.23
C ASP A 233 -17.07 11.98 -0.89
N GLU A 234 -18.04 11.18 -0.46
CA GLU A 234 -18.69 11.30 0.85
C GLU A 234 -17.69 11.04 1.99
N PHE A 235 -16.79 10.08 1.82
CA PHE A 235 -15.72 9.81 2.78
C PHE A 235 -14.77 11.00 2.89
N LEU A 236 -14.34 11.58 1.76
CA LEU A 236 -13.47 12.75 1.72
C LEU A 236 -14.13 14.03 2.26
N ALA A 237 -15.46 14.12 2.25
CA ALA A 237 -16.19 15.27 2.81
C ALA A 237 -16.31 15.24 4.35
N GLN A 238 -15.99 14.13 5.02
CA GLN A 238 -16.07 14.03 6.46
C GLN A 238 -14.96 14.87 7.13
N SER A 239 -15.27 15.50 8.26
CA SER A 239 -14.32 16.36 8.98
C SER A 239 -12.99 15.69 9.37
N ARG A 240 -13.00 14.36 9.56
CA ARG A 240 -11.82 13.59 9.94
C ARG A 240 -10.94 13.18 8.76
N THR A 241 -11.46 13.21 7.54
CA THR A 241 -10.80 12.76 6.32
C THR A 241 -10.71 13.84 5.25
N SER A 242 -11.40 14.96 5.43
CA SER A 242 -11.31 16.13 4.56
C SER A 242 -9.97 16.85 4.73
N TRP A 243 -9.32 17.14 3.61
CA TRP A 243 -8.10 17.95 3.58
C TRP A 243 -8.32 19.35 4.11
N ASP A 244 -9.41 19.98 3.71
CA ASP A 244 -9.72 21.37 4.07
C ASP A 244 -10.10 21.53 5.56
N ALA A 245 -10.48 20.46 6.22
CA ALA A 245 -10.73 20.45 7.67
C ALA A 245 -9.44 20.36 8.49
N GLN A 246 -8.28 20.14 7.87
CA GLN A 246 -7.01 20.04 8.57
C GLN A 246 -6.26 21.37 8.57
N SER A 247 -5.77 21.78 9.73
CA SER A 247 -4.96 23.00 9.89
C SER A 247 -3.47 22.67 9.95
N GLY A 248 -2.71 23.27 9.02
CA GLY A 248 -1.26 23.15 8.96
C GLY A 248 -0.75 21.86 8.32
N ASN A 249 0.51 21.91 7.91
CA ASN A 249 1.12 20.81 7.14
C ASN A 249 1.22 19.50 7.94
N ASP A 250 1.47 19.57 9.24
CA ASP A 250 1.59 18.35 10.05
C ASP A 250 0.28 17.57 10.15
N ALA A 251 -0.86 18.29 10.29
CA ALA A 251 -2.18 17.65 10.31
C ALA A 251 -2.51 17.02 8.93
N LYS A 252 -2.18 17.71 7.84
CA LYS A 252 -2.35 17.21 6.47
C LYS A 252 -1.46 16.01 6.18
N LEU A 253 -0.19 16.03 6.59
CA LEU A 253 0.71 14.88 6.47
C LEU A 253 0.22 13.68 7.28
N LYS A 254 -0.26 13.91 8.51
CA LYS A 254 -0.87 12.85 9.31
C LYS A 254 -2.06 12.21 8.58
N LEU A 255 -2.91 13.03 7.95
CA LEU A 255 -4.02 12.55 7.14
C LEU A 255 -3.53 11.64 6.00
N VAL A 256 -2.53 12.11 5.23
CA VAL A 256 -1.91 11.33 4.14
C VAL A 256 -1.37 9.98 4.64
N TYR A 257 -0.61 10.00 5.73
CA TYR A 257 -0.01 8.77 6.28
C TYR A 257 -1.06 7.78 6.80
N MET A 258 -2.13 8.28 7.43
CA MET A 258 -3.20 7.42 7.90
C MET A 258 -3.96 6.78 6.75
N GLN A 259 -4.23 7.52 5.68
CA GLN A 259 -4.90 6.96 4.50
C GLN A 259 -3.99 6.00 3.73
N LYS A 260 -2.70 6.32 3.60
CA LYS A 260 -1.71 5.37 3.05
C LYS A 260 -1.62 4.09 3.87
N TRP A 261 -1.66 4.20 5.21
CA TRP A 261 -1.67 3.01 6.07
C TRP A 261 -2.88 2.12 5.83
N VAL A 262 -4.09 2.71 5.66
CA VAL A 262 -5.30 1.94 5.31
C VAL A 262 -5.17 1.30 3.94
N ALA A 263 -4.72 2.04 2.93
CA ALA A 263 -4.59 1.56 1.56
C ALA A 263 -3.58 0.40 1.40
N LEU A 264 -2.56 0.36 2.27
CA LEU A 264 -1.53 -0.70 2.26
C LEU A 264 -1.91 -1.92 3.12
N LEU A 265 -3.11 -1.95 3.66
CA LEU A 265 -3.67 -3.16 4.25
C LEU A 265 -4.19 -4.06 3.14
N TYR A 266 -3.78 -5.30 3.17
CA TYR A 266 -4.18 -6.38 2.28
C TYR A 266 -5.27 -6.06 1.26
#